data_13edf906c76c6737cb848fe473f828d4
#
_entry.id   13edf906c76c6737cb848fe473f828d4
#
_cell.length_a   1.000
_cell.length_b   1.000
_cell.length_c   1.000
_cell.angle_alpha   90.00
_cell.angle_beta   90.00
_cell.angle_gamma   90.00
#
_symmetry.space_group_name_H-M   'P 1'
#
loop_
_entity.id
_entity.type
_entity.pdbx_description
1 polymer ?
#
loop_
_entity_poly.entity_id
_entity_poly.type
_entity_poly.pdbx_seq_one_letter_code
_entity_poly.pdbx_strand_id
1 'polypeptide(L)' 'MKEKIVIGSVTYAIKAKKELARKGVNARVVKAAQKESSGCTYALEIESHERFRVYAYLDELQISYQKKIDKQ' A
#
# COMPACT_ATOMS: atom_id res chain seq x y z
N MET A 1 14.70 -0.02 4.60
CA MET A 1 14.26 0.19 3.27
C MET A 1 12.78 0.30 3.18
N LYS A 2 12.29 1.17 2.32
CA LYS A 2 10.86 1.38 2.17
C LYS A 2 10.34 0.75 0.91
N GLU A 3 9.11 0.34 0.97
CA GLU A 3 8.49 -0.28 -0.17
C GLU A 3 7.10 0.30 -0.33
N LYS A 4 6.63 0.42 -1.55
CA LYS A 4 5.32 0.99 -1.80
C LYS A 4 4.41 -0.05 -2.40
N ILE A 5 3.21 -0.12 -1.88
CA ILE A 5 2.19 -1.03 -2.37
C ILE A 5 1.06 -0.19 -2.91
N VAL A 6 0.81 -0.29 -4.20
CA VAL A 6 -0.18 0.55 -4.84
C VAL A 6 -1.57 0.06 -4.52
N ILE A 7 -2.39 0.95 -4.00
CA ILE A 7 -3.75 0.61 -3.61
C ILE A 7 -4.77 1.12 -4.62
N GLY A 8 -4.54 2.25 -5.18
CA GLY A 8 -5.45 2.79 -6.19
C GLY A 8 -6.49 3.73 -5.64
N SER A 9 -7.08 3.40 -4.53
CA SER A 9 -8.13 4.23 -3.95
C SER A 9 -7.65 4.84 -2.66
N VAL A 10 -7.80 6.14 -2.53
CA VAL A 10 -7.34 6.80 -1.32
C VAL A 10 -8.15 6.34 -0.12
N THR A 11 -9.43 6.05 -0.34
CA THR A 11 -10.27 5.58 0.75
C THR A 11 -9.75 4.28 1.32
N TYR A 12 -9.44 3.34 0.45
CA TYR A 12 -8.92 2.06 0.91
C TYR A 12 -7.51 2.19 1.44
N ALA A 13 -6.73 3.10 0.89
CA ALA A 13 -5.38 3.31 1.40
C ALA A 13 -5.42 3.81 2.84
N ILE A 14 -6.33 4.74 3.12
CA ILE A 14 -6.46 5.26 4.46
C ILE A 14 -6.97 4.18 5.42
N LYS A 15 -7.95 3.41 4.95
CA LYS A 15 -8.46 2.33 5.77
C LYS A 15 -7.36 1.33 6.10
N ALA A 16 -6.58 0.97 5.11
CA ALA A 16 -5.50 0.03 5.32
C ALA A 16 -4.47 0.59 6.30
N LYS A 17 -4.15 1.87 6.16
CA LYS A 17 -3.20 2.48 7.05
C LYS A 17 -3.67 2.39 8.50
N LYS A 18 -4.94 2.68 8.73
CA LYS A 18 -5.47 2.65 10.08
C LYS A 18 -5.44 1.25 10.66
N GLU A 19 -5.85 0.27 9.86
CA GLU A 19 -5.86 -1.10 10.37
C GLU A 19 -4.46 -1.62 10.62
N LEU A 20 -3.52 -1.26 9.77
CA LEU A 20 -2.15 -1.69 9.98
C LEU A 20 -1.56 -1.06 11.24
N ALA A 21 -1.91 0.19 11.48
CA ALA A 21 -1.42 0.84 12.70
C ALA A 21 -1.92 0.12 13.94
N ARG A 22 -3.16 -0.35 13.90
CA ARG A 22 -3.70 -1.08 15.03
C ARG A 22 -2.95 -2.39 15.27
N LYS A 23 -2.33 -2.92 14.23
CA LYS A 23 -1.59 -4.15 14.35
C LYS A 23 -0.10 -3.93 14.51
N GLY A 24 0.28 -2.70 14.73
CA GLY A 24 1.69 -2.41 14.99
C GLY A 24 2.53 -2.21 13.77
N VAL A 25 1.92 -2.02 12.63
CA VAL A 25 2.67 -1.81 11.39
C VAL A 25 2.58 -0.35 11.00
N ASN A 26 3.72 0.28 10.81
CA ASN A 26 3.74 1.66 10.39
C ASN A 26 3.63 1.75 8.90
N ALA A 27 2.65 2.47 8.43
CA ALA A 27 2.45 2.66 7.00
C ALA A 27 2.08 4.11 6.76
N ARG A 28 2.42 4.60 5.58
CA ARG A 28 2.08 5.97 5.21
C ARG A 28 1.36 5.94 3.88
N VAL A 29 0.37 6.79 3.76
CA VAL A 29 -0.33 6.94 2.49
C VAL A 29 0.42 7.99 1.70
N VAL A 30 0.89 7.61 0.52
CA VAL A 30 1.62 8.53 -0.33
C VAL A 30 0.98 8.50 -1.70
N LYS A 31 1.17 9.56 -2.44
CA LYS A 31 0.66 9.65 -3.78
C LYS A 31 1.65 8.96 -4.71
N ALA A 32 1.17 8.05 -5.50
CA ALA A 32 2.02 7.36 -6.45
C ALA A 32 1.93 8.05 -7.79
N ALA A 33 3.05 8.33 -8.36
CA ALA A 33 3.07 9.01 -9.64
C ALA A 33 2.66 8.07 -10.73
N GLN A 34 1.82 8.56 -11.63
CA GLN A 34 1.43 7.79 -12.78
C GLN A 34 1.80 8.58 -14.00
N LYS A 35 2.53 7.95 -14.87
CA LYS A 35 2.96 8.63 -16.05
C LYS A 35 1.90 8.94 -16.97
N GLU A 36 1.11 8.02 -17.29
CA GLU A 36 0.17 8.22 -18.30
C GLU A 36 -1.19 8.38 -17.82
N SER A 37 -1.48 8.13 -16.66
CA SER A 37 -2.83 8.15 -16.23
C SER A 37 -3.24 9.52 -15.85
N SER A 38 -4.44 9.84 -16.07
CA SER A 38 -4.94 11.09 -15.65
C SER A 38 -5.37 11.06 -14.21
N GLY A 39 -5.46 9.94 -13.61
CA GLY A 39 -5.93 9.88 -12.24
C GLY A 39 -4.79 9.89 -11.26
N CYS A 40 -5.14 10.02 -10.00
CA CYS A 40 -4.18 9.92 -8.94
C CYS A 40 -4.24 8.55 -8.35
N THR A 41 -3.11 7.97 -8.11
CA THR A 41 -3.02 6.66 -7.51
C THR A 41 -2.34 6.82 -6.18
N TYR A 42 -2.78 6.08 -5.21
CA TYR A 42 -2.21 6.15 -3.88
C TYR A 42 -1.56 4.83 -3.53
N ALA A 43 -0.56 4.89 -2.68
CA ALA A 43 0.17 3.72 -2.28
C ALA A 43 0.44 3.78 -0.79
N LEU A 44 0.69 2.62 -0.21
CA LEU A 44 1.13 2.53 1.16
C LEU A 44 2.64 2.36 1.17
N GLU A 45 3.30 3.22 1.91
CA GLU A 45 4.74 3.10 2.06
C GLU A 45 5.02 2.40 3.36
N ILE A 46 5.73 1.28 3.32
CA ILE A 46 5.99 0.46 4.48
C ILE A 46 7.45 0.06 4.49
N GLU A 47 7.87 -0.51 5.58
CA GLU A 47 9.22 -1.07 5.63
C GLU A 47 9.24 -2.40 4.89
N SER A 48 10.29 -2.64 4.14
CA SER A 48 10.35 -3.84 3.32
C SER A 48 10.19 -5.11 4.15
N HIS A 49 10.72 -5.15 5.35
CA HIS A 49 10.63 -6.37 6.13
C HIS A 49 9.23 -6.66 6.63
N GLU A 50 8.32 -5.69 6.48
CA GLU A 50 6.94 -5.90 6.91
C GLU A 50 6.04 -6.29 5.76
N ARG A 51 6.57 -6.38 4.56
CA ARG A 51 5.68 -6.50 3.40
C ARG A 51 4.81 -7.74 3.43
N PHE A 52 5.32 -8.87 3.89
CA PHE A 52 4.48 -10.06 3.90
C PHE A 52 3.34 -9.93 4.90
N ARG A 53 3.61 -9.29 6.03
CA ARG A 53 2.55 -9.03 6.99
C ARG A 53 1.51 -8.11 6.40
N VAL A 54 1.97 -7.08 5.68
CA VAL A 54 1.05 -6.13 5.09
C VAL A 54 0.19 -6.81 4.03
N TYR A 55 0.80 -7.64 3.19
CA TYR A 55 0.01 -8.36 2.19
C TYR A 55 -1.06 -9.22 2.86
N ALA A 56 -0.70 -9.91 3.93
CA ALA A 56 -1.64 -10.77 4.61
C ALA A 56 -2.80 -9.96 5.20
N TYR A 57 -2.49 -8.81 5.78
CA TYR A 57 -3.55 -7.98 6.35
C TYR A 57 -4.44 -7.38 5.26
N LEU A 58 -3.85 -6.99 4.14
CA LEU A 58 -4.66 -6.45 3.05
C LEU A 58 -5.58 -7.53 2.49
N ASP A 59 -5.09 -8.75 2.40
CA ASP A 59 -5.94 -9.85 1.96
C ASP A 59 -7.08 -10.06 2.95
N GLU A 60 -6.77 -9.99 4.23
CA GLU A 60 -7.78 -10.17 5.25
C GLU A 60 -8.84 -9.08 5.17
N LEU A 61 -8.43 -7.86 4.88
CA LEU A 61 -9.33 -6.74 4.79
C LEU A 61 -10.01 -6.67 3.44
N GLN A 62 -9.62 -7.56 2.53
CA GLN A 62 -10.18 -7.62 1.18
C GLN A 62 -9.96 -6.32 0.43
N ILE A 63 -8.78 -5.74 0.61
CA ILE A 63 -8.40 -4.53 -0.09
C ILE A 63 -7.52 -4.93 -1.26
N SER A 64 -7.92 -4.51 -2.45
CA SER A 64 -7.13 -4.81 -3.64
C SER A 64 -5.87 -3.99 -3.67
N TYR A 65 -4.80 -4.59 -4.11
CA TYR A 65 -3.53 -3.89 -4.19
C TYR A 65 -2.71 -4.49 -5.32
N GLN A 66 -1.74 -3.72 -5.79
CA GLN A 66 -0.83 -4.19 -6.81
C GLN A 66 0.52 -4.43 -6.19
N LYS A 67 1.04 -5.64 -6.36
CA LYS A 67 2.38 -5.91 -5.94
C LYS A 67 3.31 -5.31 -6.96
N LYS A 68 4.29 -4.54 -6.51
CA LYS A 68 5.20 -3.98 -7.40
C LYS A 68 6.21 -4.98 -7.79
N ILE A 69 6.28 -5.34 -9.02
CA ILE A 69 7.23 -6.26 -9.52
C ILE A 69 8.27 -5.51 -10.24
N ASP A 70 9.43 -5.56 -9.71
CA ASP A 70 10.44 -4.86 -10.30
C ASP A 70 11.18 -5.61 -11.19
N LYS A 71 11.17 -5.55 -12.21
CA LYS A 71 11.85 -6.35 -13.03
C LYS A 71 12.69 -5.74 -13.71
N GLN A 72 13.20 -5.55 -13.68
CA GLN A 72 13.90 -5.00 -14.33
C GLN A 72 14.35 -5.12 -14.78
#